data_d40968b3f7893168c176bd6ae56a2ba9
#
_entry.id   d40968b3f7893168c176bd6ae56a2ba9
#
_cell.length_a   1.000
_cell.length_b   1.000
_cell.length_c   1.000
_cell.angle_alpha   90.00
_cell.angle_beta   90.00
_cell.angle_gamma   90.00
#
_symmetry.space_group_name_H-M   'P 1'
#
loop_
_entity.id
_entity.type
_entity.pdbx_description
1 polymer ?
#
loop_
_entity_poly.entity_id
_entity_poly.type
_entity_poly.pdbx_seq_one_letter_code
_entity_poly.pdbx_strand_id
1 'polypeptide(L)' 'MKRNLKTIQNVREDLNKMKGEKVNMLVNRGRKKIVKFDAVLVDTYPSVFTVMPEDDEQNKQSFSYTEILCGNVRVLPKMI' A
#
# COMPACT_ATOMS: atom_id res chain seq x y z
N MET A 1 2.33 -4.42 27.80
CA MET A 1 2.43 -3.62 26.60
C MET A 1 1.60 -4.16 25.46
N LYS A 2 0.88 -3.28 24.85
CA LYS A 2 0.05 -3.70 23.75
C LYS A 2 0.74 -3.62 22.44
N ARG A 3 0.61 -4.67 21.66
CA ARG A 3 1.10 -4.66 20.31
C ARG A 3 -0.07 -4.63 19.36
N ASN A 4 0.00 -3.76 18.40
CA ASN A 4 -0.99 -3.76 17.34
C ASN A 4 -0.57 -4.75 16.30
N LEU A 5 -1.09 -5.96 16.45
CA LEU A 5 -0.84 -7.01 15.47
C LEU A 5 -1.92 -6.92 14.41
N LYS A 6 -1.56 -6.37 13.28
CA LYS A 6 -2.49 -6.33 12.17
C LYS A 6 -2.46 -7.64 11.42
N THR A 7 -3.63 -8.12 11.09
CA THR A 7 -3.76 -9.30 10.24
C THR A 7 -3.97 -8.83 8.80
N ILE A 8 -3.91 -9.79 7.87
CA ILE A 8 -4.19 -9.49 6.47
C ILE A 8 -5.58 -8.89 6.32
N GLN A 9 -6.55 -9.40 7.09
CA GLN A 9 -7.90 -8.88 7.03
C GLN A 9 -7.96 -7.42 7.48
N ASN A 10 -7.25 -7.08 8.54
CA ASN A 10 -7.25 -5.70 9.04
C ASN A 10 -6.63 -4.75 8.01
N VAL A 11 -5.54 -5.17 7.40
CA VAL A 11 -4.89 -4.36 6.37
C VAL A 11 -5.83 -4.16 5.19
N ARG A 12 -6.50 -5.23 4.78
CA ARG A 12 -7.42 -5.16 3.67
C ARG A 12 -8.57 -4.20 3.94
N GLU A 13 -9.09 -4.24 5.17
CA GLU A 13 -10.18 -3.33 5.54
C GLU A 13 -9.72 -1.88 5.53
N ASP A 14 -8.52 -1.63 6.04
CA ASP A 14 -7.97 -0.28 6.03
C ASP A 14 -7.81 0.24 4.60
N LEU A 15 -7.33 -0.62 3.71
CA LEU A 15 -7.13 -0.23 2.32
C LEU A 15 -8.46 -0.04 1.60
N ASN A 16 -9.46 -0.85 1.93
CA ASN A 16 -10.77 -0.67 1.32
C ASN A 16 -11.35 0.71 1.58
N LYS A 17 -11.04 1.29 2.74
CA LYS A 17 -11.51 2.62 3.06
C LYS A 17 -10.83 3.69 2.22
N MET A 18 -9.67 3.38 1.66
CA MET A 18 -8.92 4.31 0.82
C MET A 18 -9.06 4.00 -0.66
N LYS A 19 -9.89 3.04 -1.01
CA LYS A 19 -10.06 2.66 -2.40
C LYS A 19 -10.56 3.83 -3.23
N GLY A 20 -9.88 4.10 -4.34
CA GLY A 20 -10.21 5.22 -5.20
C GLY A 20 -9.55 6.53 -4.79
N GLU A 21 -8.83 6.55 -3.67
CA GLU A 21 -8.22 7.77 -3.18
C GLU A 21 -6.72 7.77 -3.43
N LYS A 22 -6.14 8.95 -3.40
CA LYS A 22 -4.70 9.10 -3.56
C LYS A 22 -3.99 8.70 -2.29
N VAL A 23 -2.91 7.97 -2.44
CA VAL A 23 -2.12 7.49 -1.32
C VAL A 23 -0.64 7.72 -1.61
N ASN A 24 0.14 7.77 -0.55
CA ASN A 24 1.59 7.79 -0.66
C ASN A 24 2.09 6.37 -0.44
N MET A 25 2.89 5.89 -1.39
CA MET A 25 3.47 4.57 -1.31
C MET A 25 4.93 4.67 -0.91
N LEU A 26 5.32 3.84 0.06
CA LEU A 26 6.72 3.69 0.43
C LEU A 26 7.06 2.22 0.25
N VAL A 27 7.98 1.93 -0.64
CA VAL A 27 8.33 0.56 -0.98
C VAL A 27 9.82 0.37 -0.70
N ASN A 28 10.12 -0.62 0.11
CA ASN A 28 11.51 -0.96 0.42
C ASN A 28 12.02 -1.90 -0.66
N ARG A 29 12.96 -1.40 -1.47
CA ARG A 29 13.52 -2.15 -2.58
C ARG A 29 14.86 -2.80 -2.24
N GLY A 30 15.24 -2.76 -0.97
CA GLY A 30 16.50 -3.33 -0.54
C GLY A 30 17.07 -2.52 0.61
N ARG A 31 18.31 -2.84 0.98
CA ARG A 31 18.94 -2.15 2.08
C ARG A 31 19.07 -0.67 1.77
N LYS A 32 18.52 0.14 2.66
CA LYS A 32 18.60 1.60 2.55
C LYS A 32 18.04 2.17 1.25
N LYS A 33 17.24 1.38 0.55
CA LYS A 33 16.58 1.87 -0.64
C LYS A 33 15.08 1.88 -0.45
N ILE A 34 14.55 3.06 -0.20
CA ILE A 34 13.11 3.22 -0.08
C ILE A 34 12.63 4.11 -1.21
N VAL A 35 11.70 3.60 -1.98
CA VAL A 35 11.10 4.33 -3.09
C VAL A 35 9.78 4.91 -2.61
N LYS A 36 9.60 6.20 -2.81
CA LYS A 36 8.37 6.89 -2.47
C LYS A 36 7.71 7.36 -3.75
N PHE A 37 6.41 7.16 -3.84
CA PHE A 37 5.67 7.70 -4.98
C PHE A 37 4.21 7.85 -4.59
N ASP A 38 3.53 8.74 -5.31
CA ASP A 38 2.10 8.94 -5.14
C ASP A 38 1.36 8.02 -6.09
N ALA A 39 0.26 7.48 -5.64
CA ALA A 39 -0.53 6.57 -6.45
C ALA A 39 -1.99 6.67 -6.05
N VAL A 40 -2.84 6.05 -6.86
CA VAL A 40 -4.25 5.89 -6.52
C VAL A 40 -4.48 4.42 -6.21
N LEU A 41 -5.13 4.16 -5.10
CA LEU A 41 -5.48 2.79 -4.75
C LEU A 41 -6.65 2.37 -5.62
N VAL A 42 -6.40 1.47 -6.56
CA VAL A 42 -7.37 1.10 -7.56
C VAL A 42 -8.31 0.02 -7.07
N ASP A 43 -7.75 -1.03 -6.51
CA ASP A 43 -8.54 -2.18 -6.13
C ASP A 43 -7.89 -2.97 -5.02
N THR A 44 -8.70 -3.74 -4.31
CA THR A 44 -8.23 -4.64 -3.27
C THR A 44 -8.78 -6.03 -3.55
N TYR A 45 -7.93 -7.03 -3.37
CA TYR A 45 -8.27 -8.43 -3.57
C TYR A 45 -7.96 -9.21 -2.30
N PRO A 46 -8.33 -10.47 -2.21
CA PRO A 46 -8.13 -11.22 -0.96
C PRO A 46 -6.69 -11.30 -0.47
N SER A 47 -5.72 -11.31 -1.39
CA SER A 47 -4.32 -11.44 -0.99
C SER A 47 -3.44 -10.29 -1.41
N VAL A 48 -3.90 -9.45 -2.33
CA VAL A 48 -3.11 -8.38 -2.91
C VAL A 48 -3.96 -7.15 -3.12
N PHE A 49 -3.30 -6.04 -3.34
CA PHE A 49 -3.98 -4.81 -3.75
C PHE A 49 -3.23 -4.20 -4.92
N THR A 50 -3.92 -3.37 -5.68
CA THR A 50 -3.37 -2.78 -6.89
C THR A 50 -3.41 -1.26 -6.78
N VAL A 51 -2.30 -0.63 -7.13
CA VAL A 51 -2.21 0.83 -7.16
C VAL A 51 -1.78 1.29 -8.54
N MET A 52 -2.17 2.49 -8.87
CA MET A 52 -1.81 3.11 -10.14
C MET A 52 -0.96 4.33 -9.82
N PRO A 53 0.36 4.28 -10.09
CA PRO A 53 1.22 5.43 -9.83
C PRO A 53 0.80 6.65 -10.65
N GLU A 54 0.88 7.82 -10.04
CA GLU A 54 0.47 9.04 -10.73
C GLU A 54 1.36 9.33 -11.93
N ASP A 55 2.63 8.96 -11.84
CA ASP A 55 3.58 9.19 -12.92
C ASP A 55 3.48 8.19 -14.04
N ASP A 56 2.79 7.09 -13.82
CA ASP A 56 2.75 6.00 -14.79
C ASP A 56 1.39 5.31 -14.71
N GLU A 57 0.41 5.96 -15.28
CA GLU A 57 -0.97 5.47 -15.21
C GLU A 57 -1.19 4.17 -15.98
N GLN A 58 -0.28 3.83 -16.86
CA GLN A 58 -0.44 2.63 -17.67
C GLN A 58 0.13 1.39 -17.01
N ASN A 59 0.95 1.55 -15.99
CA ASN A 59 1.60 0.43 -15.33
C ASN A 59 1.15 0.29 -13.89
N LYS A 60 0.00 -0.33 -13.72
CA LYS A 60 -0.51 -0.64 -12.39
C LYS A 60 0.44 -1.60 -11.69
N GLN A 61 0.60 -1.41 -10.40
CA GLN A 61 1.45 -2.27 -9.59
C GLN A 61 0.62 -2.97 -8.54
N SER A 62 0.94 -4.23 -8.31
CA SER A 62 0.27 -5.02 -7.28
C SER A 62 1.24 -5.38 -6.18
N PHE A 63 0.75 -5.34 -4.95
CA PHE A 63 1.54 -5.68 -3.77
C PHE A 63 0.70 -6.59 -2.89
N SER A 64 1.37 -7.46 -2.13
CA SER A 64 0.65 -8.32 -1.21
C SER A 64 0.48 -7.63 0.14
N TYR A 65 -0.57 -8.00 0.84
CA TYR A 65 -0.78 -7.47 2.18
C TYR A 65 0.32 -7.92 3.14
N THR A 66 0.91 -9.08 2.87
CA THR A 66 2.00 -9.59 3.68
C THR A 66 3.18 -8.62 3.68
N GLU A 67 3.44 -7.95 2.58
CA GLU A 67 4.52 -6.98 2.52
C GLU A 67 4.28 -5.79 3.41
N ILE A 68 3.01 -5.41 3.58
CA ILE A 68 2.66 -4.35 4.54
C ILE A 68 2.93 -4.84 5.96
N LEU A 69 2.56 -6.06 6.25
CA LEU A 69 2.77 -6.63 7.58
C LEU A 69 4.25 -6.76 7.91
N CYS A 70 5.06 -7.04 6.91
CA CYS A 70 6.51 -7.15 7.09
C CYS A 70 7.19 -5.77 7.16
N GLY A 71 6.49 -4.71 6.81
CA GLY A 71 7.07 -3.39 6.81
C GLY A 71 7.81 -3.02 5.53
N ASN A 72 7.77 -3.88 4.52
CA ASN A 72 8.42 -3.58 3.24
C ASN A 72 7.64 -2.61 2.39
N VAL A 73 6.34 -2.51 2.61
CA VAL A 73 5.48 -1.60 1.88
C VAL A 73 4.62 -0.84 2.87
N ARG A 74 4.50 0.45 2.68
CA ARG A 74 3.61 1.28 3.47
C ARG A 74 2.68 2.06 2.56
N VAL A 75 1.43 2.10 2.94
CA VAL A 75 0.42 2.88 2.23
C VAL A 75 -0.12 3.91 3.20
N LEU A 76 0.07 5.17 2.88
CA LEU A 76 -0.35 6.26 3.74
C LEU A 76 -1.36 7.13 3.00
N PRO A 77 -2.41 7.58 3.67
CA PRO A 77 -3.35 8.49 3.02
C PRO A 77 -2.62 9.78 2.64
N LYS A 78 -2.91 10.26 1.45
CA LYS A 78 -2.31 11.50 1.02
C LYS A 78 -3.12 12.65 1.58
N MET A 79 -2.47 13.46 2.40
CA MET A 79 -3.10 14.65 2.96
C MET A 79 -2.84 15.84 2.06
N ILE A 80 -3.88 16.55 1.76
CA ILE A 80 -3.77 17.74 0.92
C ILE A 80 -3.70 18.98 1.78
#